data_2be83aab30e8706170e8d52a962266e5
#
_entry.id   2be83aab30e8706170e8d52a962266e5
#
_cell.length_a   1.000
_cell.length_b   1.000
_cell.length_c   1.000
_cell.angle_alpha   90.00
_cell.angle_beta   90.00
_cell.angle_gamma   90.00
#
_symmetry.space_group_name_H-M   'P 1'
#
loop_
_entity.id
_entity.type
_entity.pdbx_description
1 polymer ?
#
loop_
_entity_poly.entity_id
_entity_poly.type
_entity_poly.pdbx_seq_one_letter_code
_entity_poly.pdbx_strand_id
1 'polypeptide(L)'
;MTISPSSIAFDFDGVIADTFRLFVRMARENYNYDFDYDDITEYEFLKSIDMDRQHAREIIEILTHDPHEIDLFPFYGADDVLLRISTLSPLLVVTARPLAEPIELWFRRHIPQLDHACFRVEATSVNTA
;
A
#
# COMPACT_ATOMS: atom_id res chain seq x y z
N MET A 1 -16.61 -24.83 5.82
CA MET A 1 -15.35 -24.88 5.08
C MET A 1 -14.38 -23.85 5.66
N THR A 2 -13.22 -24.27 6.08
CA THR A 2 -12.18 -23.38 6.59
C THR A 2 -11.16 -23.09 5.50
N ILE A 3 -10.77 -21.83 5.39
CA ILE A 3 -9.73 -21.42 4.46
C ILE A 3 -8.39 -21.49 5.19
N SER A 4 -7.42 -22.18 4.59
CA SER A 4 -6.07 -22.24 5.14
C SER A 4 -5.40 -20.88 5.02
N PRO A 5 -4.69 -20.39 6.07
CA PRO A 5 -3.94 -19.15 5.98
C PRO A 5 -2.95 -19.11 4.81
N SER A 6 -2.40 -20.26 4.41
CA SER A 6 -1.48 -20.34 3.28
C SER A 6 -2.14 -20.08 1.92
N SER A 7 -3.49 -20.09 1.87
CA SER A 7 -4.26 -19.81 0.67
C SER A 7 -4.67 -18.36 0.53
N ILE A 8 -4.29 -17.50 1.47
CA ILE A 8 -4.69 -16.10 1.48
C ILE A 8 -3.54 -15.23 1.01
N ALA A 9 -3.82 -14.39 0.03
CA ALA A 9 -2.92 -13.31 -0.39
C ALA A 9 -3.54 -11.98 0.02
N PHE A 10 -2.70 -11.04 0.44
CA PHE A 10 -3.12 -9.72 0.88
C PHE A 10 -2.69 -8.67 -0.14
N ASP A 11 -3.63 -7.83 -0.55
CA ASP A 11 -3.31 -6.63 -1.31
C ASP A 11 -2.68 -5.60 -0.36
N PHE A 12 -1.80 -4.75 -0.88
CA PHE A 12 -1.11 -3.76 -0.07
C PHE A 12 -1.88 -2.45 0.04
N ASP A 13 -2.07 -1.78 -1.10
CA ASP A 13 -2.71 -0.46 -1.13
C ASP A 13 -4.21 -0.56 -0.84
N GLY A 14 -4.68 0.24 0.11
CA GLY A 14 -6.09 0.25 0.48
C GLY A 14 -6.53 -0.93 1.34
N VAL A 15 -5.62 -1.85 1.66
CA VAL A 15 -5.91 -3.03 2.50
C VAL A 15 -4.98 -3.03 3.72
N ILE A 16 -3.68 -3.04 3.51
CA ILE A 16 -2.69 -2.97 4.59
C ILE A 16 -2.30 -1.53 4.87
N ALA A 17 -1.96 -0.77 3.83
CA ALA A 17 -1.52 0.61 3.92
C ALA A 17 -2.64 1.57 3.47
N ASP A 18 -2.80 2.65 4.21
CA ASP A 18 -3.80 3.68 3.94
C ASP A 18 -3.28 4.67 2.90
N THR A 19 -3.02 4.15 1.70
CA THR A 19 -2.39 4.86 0.60
C THR A 19 -3.23 6.02 0.09
N PHE A 20 -4.54 5.81 -0.02
CA PHE A 20 -5.43 6.82 -0.60
C PHE A 20 -5.59 8.03 0.31
N ARG A 21 -5.58 7.83 1.63
CA ARG A 21 -5.60 8.93 2.59
C ARG A 21 -4.35 9.79 2.45
N LEU A 22 -3.19 9.15 2.31
CA LEU A 22 -1.95 9.90 2.11
C LEU A 22 -1.92 10.61 0.76
N PHE A 23 -2.44 9.98 -0.30
CA PHE A 23 -2.56 10.62 -1.60
C PHE A 23 -3.36 11.93 -1.51
N VAL A 24 -4.53 11.87 -0.89
CA VAL A 24 -5.38 13.05 -0.69
C VAL A 24 -4.65 14.12 0.10
N ARG A 25 -3.99 13.73 1.18
CA ARG A 25 -3.24 14.66 2.02
C ARG A 25 -2.12 15.34 1.24
N MET A 26 -1.34 14.58 0.47
CA MET A 26 -0.26 15.15 -0.36
C MET A 26 -0.80 16.09 -1.44
N ALA A 27 -1.92 15.74 -2.05
CA ALA A 27 -2.56 16.61 -3.03
C ALA A 27 -3.01 17.93 -2.41
N ARG A 28 -3.56 17.89 -1.21
CA ARG A 28 -3.98 19.08 -0.48
C ARG A 28 -2.79 19.95 -0.04
N GLU A 29 -1.80 19.33 0.58
CA GLU A 29 -0.66 20.04 1.15
C GLU A 29 0.32 20.58 0.10
N ASN A 30 0.55 19.81 -0.97
CA ASN A 30 1.58 20.17 -1.95
C ASN A 30 1.03 20.95 -3.15
N TYR A 31 -0.26 20.77 -3.48
CA TYR A 31 -0.86 21.35 -4.69
C TYR A 31 -2.17 22.08 -4.47
N ASN A 32 -2.62 22.22 -3.21
CA ASN A 32 -3.84 22.93 -2.81
C ASN A 32 -5.14 22.38 -3.40
N TYR A 33 -5.20 21.09 -3.70
CA TYR A 33 -6.45 20.46 -4.09
C TYR A 33 -7.37 20.35 -2.88
N ASP A 34 -8.67 20.47 -3.14
CA ASP A 34 -9.70 20.49 -2.08
C ASP A 34 -10.67 19.32 -2.27
N PHE A 35 -10.16 18.11 -2.25
CA PHE A 35 -11.01 16.94 -2.20
C PHE A 35 -10.69 16.11 -0.95
N ASP A 36 -11.71 15.42 -0.43
CA ASP A 36 -11.62 14.64 0.79
C ASP A 36 -11.41 13.15 0.50
N TYR A 37 -10.93 12.45 1.51
CA TYR A 37 -10.77 11.00 1.44
C TYR A 37 -12.09 10.30 1.07
N ASP A 38 -13.23 10.82 1.56
CA ASP A 38 -14.54 10.24 1.28
C ASP A 38 -14.94 10.37 -0.20
N ASP A 39 -14.28 11.23 -0.96
CA ASP A 39 -14.50 11.35 -2.40
C ASP A 39 -13.88 10.17 -3.18
N ILE A 40 -13.03 9.39 -2.53
CA ILE A 40 -12.40 8.24 -3.13
C ILE A 40 -13.25 7.01 -2.83
N THR A 41 -14.07 6.62 -3.79
CA THR A 41 -14.99 5.49 -3.65
C THR A 41 -14.54 4.24 -4.38
N GLU A 42 -13.56 4.37 -5.29
CA GLU A 42 -13.14 3.29 -6.16
C GLU A 42 -11.63 3.28 -6.36
N TYR A 43 -11.11 2.12 -6.73
CA TYR A 43 -9.69 1.92 -7.05
C TYR A 43 -9.23 2.80 -8.21
N GLU A 44 -10.15 3.16 -9.11
CA GLU A 44 -9.87 3.99 -10.29
C GLU A 44 -10.11 5.48 -10.04
N PHE A 45 -10.03 5.92 -8.78
CA PHE A 45 -10.34 7.30 -8.43
C PHE A 45 -9.53 8.32 -9.21
N LEU A 46 -8.32 7.97 -9.65
CA LEU A 46 -7.48 8.86 -10.47
C LEU A 46 -8.15 9.27 -11.78
N LYS A 47 -9.06 8.44 -12.28
CA LYS A 47 -9.82 8.76 -13.49
C LYS A 47 -11.03 9.64 -13.22
N SER A 48 -11.50 9.63 -11.97
CA SER A 48 -12.69 10.40 -11.56
C SER A 48 -12.35 11.72 -10.88
N ILE A 49 -11.07 11.94 -10.53
CA ILE A 49 -10.62 13.15 -9.89
C ILE A 49 -10.21 14.18 -10.94
N ASP A 50 -10.66 15.42 -10.76
CA ASP A 50 -10.22 16.55 -11.58
C ASP A 50 -8.87 17.05 -11.06
N MET A 51 -7.82 16.41 -11.51
CA MET A 51 -6.46 16.69 -11.07
C MET A 51 -5.50 16.72 -12.26
N ASP A 52 -4.55 17.65 -12.23
CA ASP A 52 -3.48 17.72 -13.22
C ASP A 52 -2.67 16.42 -13.21
N ARG A 53 -2.45 15.84 -14.39
CA ARG A 53 -1.74 14.56 -14.54
C ARG A 53 -0.32 14.62 -14.01
N GLN A 54 0.34 15.76 -14.15
CA GLN A 54 1.71 15.93 -13.66
C GLN A 54 1.75 15.87 -12.13
N HIS A 55 0.80 16.53 -11.46
CA HIS A 55 0.69 16.50 -10.02
C HIS A 55 0.42 15.07 -9.49
N ALA A 56 -0.52 14.38 -10.13
CA ALA A 56 -0.82 12.99 -9.78
C ALA A 56 0.40 12.10 -9.96
N ARG A 57 1.13 12.28 -11.05
CA ARG A 57 2.34 11.50 -11.35
C ARG A 57 3.41 11.72 -10.31
N GLU A 58 3.63 12.95 -9.87
CA GLU A 58 4.62 13.28 -8.85
C GLU A 58 4.31 12.60 -7.52
N ILE A 59 3.04 12.62 -7.11
CA ILE A 59 2.61 11.93 -5.89
C ILE A 59 2.82 10.42 -6.03
N ILE A 60 2.39 9.84 -7.15
CA ILE A 60 2.53 8.39 -7.39
C ILE A 60 3.98 7.97 -7.41
N GLU A 61 4.87 8.78 -7.97
CA GLU A 61 6.31 8.51 -7.95
C GLU A 61 6.85 8.39 -6.53
N ILE A 62 6.50 9.32 -5.66
CA ILE A 62 6.92 9.28 -4.25
C ILE A 62 6.36 8.04 -3.56
N LEU A 63 5.08 7.74 -3.76
CA LEU A 63 4.43 6.57 -3.16
C LEU A 63 5.03 5.26 -3.66
N THR A 64 5.50 5.24 -4.91
CA THR A 64 6.07 4.04 -5.52
C THR A 64 7.49 3.77 -5.03
N HIS A 65 8.33 4.79 -4.98
CA HIS A 65 9.75 4.63 -4.69
C HIS A 65 10.10 4.79 -3.21
N ASP A 66 9.38 5.64 -2.49
CA ASP A 66 9.73 6.03 -1.12
C ASP A 66 8.61 5.83 -0.09
N PRO A 67 7.79 4.75 -0.18
CA PRO A 67 6.70 4.57 0.77
C PRO A 67 7.21 4.39 2.21
N HIS A 68 8.44 3.93 2.37
CA HIS A 68 9.09 3.69 3.66
C HIS A 68 9.67 4.96 4.28
N GLU A 69 9.75 6.07 3.54
CA GLU A 69 10.32 7.34 4.01
C GLU A 69 9.27 8.40 4.31
N ILE A 70 8.02 8.13 3.98
CA ILE A 70 6.91 9.07 4.17
C ILE A 70 5.90 8.51 5.18
N ASP A 71 4.91 9.32 5.54
CA ASP A 71 3.90 8.96 6.54
C ASP A 71 2.77 8.10 5.96
N LEU A 72 3.16 7.02 5.30
CA LEU A 72 2.23 6.00 4.84
C LEU A 72 2.03 4.99 5.98
N PHE A 73 0.90 5.11 6.68
CA PHE A 73 0.63 4.26 7.83
C PHE A 73 -0.21 3.05 7.47
N PRO A 74 -0.04 1.93 8.21
CA PRO A 74 -0.97 0.82 8.08
C PRO A 74 -2.36 1.22 8.60
N PHE A 75 -3.39 0.57 8.09
CA PHE A 75 -4.71 0.71 8.68
C PHE A 75 -4.68 0.26 10.14
N TYR A 76 -5.52 0.88 10.96
CA TYR A 76 -5.61 0.53 12.37
C TYR A 76 -5.92 -0.96 12.53
N GLY A 77 -5.07 -1.65 13.29
CA GLY A 77 -5.22 -3.08 13.54
C GLY A 77 -4.64 -4.00 12.49
N ALA A 78 -4.19 -3.48 11.34
CA ALA A 78 -3.62 -4.30 10.27
C ALA A 78 -2.34 -5.02 10.73
N ASP A 79 -1.48 -4.34 11.47
CA ASP A 79 -0.25 -4.93 12.01
C ASP A 79 -0.56 -6.12 12.93
N ASP A 80 -1.52 -5.98 13.82
CA ASP A 80 -1.92 -7.02 14.76
C ASP A 80 -2.47 -8.25 14.04
N VAL A 81 -3.32 -8.04 13.05
CA VAL A 81 -3.90 -9.14 12.25
C VAL A 81 -2.81 -9.87 11.47
N LEU A 82 -1.91 -9.14 10.82
CA LEU A 82 -0.85 -9.75 10.02
C LEU A 82 0.11 -10.55 10.91
N LEU A 83 0.46 -10.03 12.08
CA LEU A 83 1.32 -10.74 13.03
C LEU A 83 0.67 -12.03 13.49
N ARG A 84 -0.63 -12.02 13.78
CA ARG A 84 -1.35 -13.24 14.19
C ARG A 84 -1.38 -14.28 13.08
N ILE A 85 -1.65 -13.88 11.86
CA ILE A 85 -1.69 -14.81 10.72
C ILE A 85 -0.29 -15.37 10.45
N SER A 86 0.76 -14.55 10.59
CA SER A 86 2.13 -14.98 10.36
C SER A 86 2.60 -16.11 11.28
N THR A 87 1.97 -16.27 12.43
CA THR A 87 2.26 -17.40 13.34
C THR A 87 1.73 -18.72 12.80
N LEU A 88 0.79 -18.69 11.89
CA LEU A 88 0.13 -19.86 11.31
C LEU A 88 0.71 -20.24 9.96
N SER A 89 1.11 -19.24 9.17
CA SER A 89 1.61 -19.44 7.82
C SER A 89 2.36 -18.18 7.35
N PRO A 90 3.39 -18.32 6.51
CA PRO A 90 4.02 -17.16 5.90
C PRO A 90 2.99 -16.33 5.11
N LEU A 91 3.13 -15.01 5.17
CA LEU A 91 2.24 -14.09 4.48
C LEU A 91 2.66 -13.92 3.03
N LEU A 92 1.68 -13.85 2.14
CA LEU A 92 1.88 -13.42 0.76
C LEU A 92 1.21 -12.07 0.58
N VAL A 93 2.00 -11.06 0.24
CA VAL A 93 1.51 -9.73 -0.08
C VAL A 93 1.64 -9.54 -1.59
N VAL A 94 0.53 -9.26 -2.25
CA VAL A 94 0.49 -9.03 -3.69
C VAL A 94 0.23 -7.56 -3.94
N THR A 95 0.98 -6.94 -4.82
CA THR A 95 0.81 -5.52 -5.14
C THR A 95 0.82 -5.31 -6.65
N ALA A 96 -0.02 -4.40 -7.12
CA ALA A 96 0.01 -3.93 -8.51
C ALA A 96 1.16 -2.96 -8.78
N ARG A 97 1.92 -2.57 -7.75
CA ARG A 97 3.08 -1.69 -7.91
C ARG A 97 4.18 -2.41 -8.70
N PRO A 98 5.05 -1.64 -9.38
CA PRO A 98 6.11 -2.25 -10.20
C PRO A 98 7.28 -2.78 -9.38
N LEU A 99 7.46 -2.34 -8.13
CA LEU A 99 8.61 -2.69 -7.31
C LEU A 99 8.19 -3.28 -5.97
N ALA A 100 8.77 -4.43 -5.62
CA ALA A 100 8.52 -5.09 -4.32
C ALA A 100 9.40 -4.52 -3.21
N GLU A 101 10.65 -4.16 -3.50
CA GLU A 101 11.62 -3.74 -2.47
C GLU A 101 11.16 -2.58 -1.61
N PRO A 102 10.60 -1.47 -2.15
CA PRO A 102 10.11 -0.37 -1.30
C PRO A 102 9.04 -0.82 -0.32
N ILE A 103 8.19 -1.79 -0.72
CA ILE A 103 7.16 -2.35 0.16
C ILE A 103 7.80 -3.17 1.30
N GLU A 104 8.83 -3.94 0.99
CA GLU A 104 9.56 -4.70 2.01
C GLU A 104 10.20 -3.77 3.04
N LEU A 105 10.79 -2.66 2.59
CA LEU A 105 11.35 -1.63 3.47
C LEU A 105 10.25 -0.98 4.32
N TRP A 106 9.08 -0.77 3.75
CA TRP A 106 7.93 -0.23 4.47
C TRP A 106 7.52 -1.16 5.62
N PHE A 107 7.46 -2.48 5.38
CA PHE A 107 7.15 -3.46 6.43
C PHE A 107 8.18 -3.42 7.56
N ARG A 108 9.46 -3.28 7.23
CA ARG A 108 10.52 -3.18 8.25
C ARG A 108 10.34 -1.97 9.14
N ARG A 109 9.88 -0.84 8.57
CA ARG A 109 9.66 0.39 9.32
C ARG A 109 8.40 0.31 10.19
N HIS A 110 7.31 -0.17 9.63
CA HIS A 110 5.99 -0.06 10.27
C HIS A 110 5.57 -1.32 11.02
N ILE A 111 6.05 -2.49 10.63
CA ILE A 111 5.76 -3.76 11.30
C ILE A 111 7.08 -4.52 11.50
N PRO A 112 7.98 -3.97 12.32
CA PRO A 112 9.31 -4.55 12.49
C PRO A 112 9.30 -5.91 13.16
N GLN A 113 8.21 -6.27 13.84
CA GLN A 113 8.04 -7.59 14.47
C GLN A 113 7.83 -8.70 13.43
N LEU A 114 7.49 -8.34 12.20
CA LEU A 114 7.29 -9.31 11.12
C LEU A 114 8.65 -9.71 10.55
N ASP A 115 9.05 -10.97 10.78
CA ASP A 115 10.32 -11.49 10.31
C ASP A 115 10.31 -11.65 8.80
N HIS A 116 11.43 -11.42 8.16
CA HIS A 116 11.65 -11.65 6.73
C HIS A 116 11.22 -13.02 6.25
N ALA A 117 11.46 -14.05 7.08
CA ALA A 117 11.08 -15.42 6.74
C ALA A 117 9.58 -15.63 6.77
N CYS A 118 8.83 -14.68 7.32
CA CYS A 118 7.38 -14.81 7.52
C CYS A 118 6.54 -14.11 6.46
N PHE A 119 7.14 -13.38 5.53
CA PHE A 119 6.38 -12.74 4.47
C PHE A 119 7.16 -12.62 3.16
N ARG A 120 6.41 -12.53 2.07
CA ARG A 120 6.94 -12.30 0.74
C ARG A 120 6.05 -11.29 0.02
N VAL A 121 6.67 -10.37 -0.71
CA VAL A 121 5.96 -9.37 -1.52
C VAL A 121 6.15 -9.72 -3.00
N GLU A 122 5.05 -9.84 -3.73
CA GLU A 122 5.05 -10.05 -5.18
C GLU A 122 4.48 -8.84 -5.89
N ALA A 123 5.30 -8.20 -6.71
CA ALA A 123 4.89 -7.10 -7.58
C ALA A 123 4.36 -7.69 -8.90
N THR A 124 3.07 -7.49 -9.18
CA THR A 124 2.41 -8.09 -10.34
C THR A 124 2.43 -7.22 -11.59
N SER A 125 2.76 -5.93 -11.42
CA SER A 125 2.84 -4.98 -12.53
C SER A 125 4.27 -4.82 -13.04
N VAL A 126 5.05 -5.90 -12.99
CA VAL A 126 6.44 -5.87 -13.43
C VAL A 126 6.46 -5.64 -14.95
N ASN A 127 7.26 -4.65 -15.35
CA ASN A 127 7.48 -4.39 -16.77
C ASN A 127 8.40 -5.46 -17.33
N THR A 128 7.83 -6.35 -18.14
CA THR A 128 8.56 -7.46 -18.74
C THR A 128 9.04 -7.15 -20.15
N ALA A 129 8.96 -5.92 -20.54
CA ALA A 129 9.41 -5.52 -21.87
C ALA A 129 10.92 -5.68 -22.05
#